data_cd32ff153ab51ddf124891bed0a68112
#
_entry.id   cd32ff153ab51ddf124891bed0a68112
#
_cell.length_a   1.000
_cell.length_b   1.000
_cell.length_c   1.000
_cell.angle_alpha   90.00
_cell.angle_beta   90.00
_cell.angle_gamma   90.00
#
_symmetry.space_group_name_H-M   'P 1'
#
loop_
_entity.id
_entity.type
_entity.pdbx_description
1 polymer ?
#
loop_
_entity_poly.entity_id
_entity_poly.type
_entity_poly.pdbx_seq_one_letter_code
_entity_poly.pdbx_strand_id
1 'polypeptide(L)'
;MLLGGDSEKAEKLATHRLQMASIRKQYPHPAHPYKIGVYIRYFNQTKHENYLEKHIAHFTEAIGLCPKWTLVDFYIDEGQTAPSMANAPEWCRLLDDCFDGKVDLIITQKVSNVARKDNPREITFLSGILASQEHPVGIYFVSENIFTLATYYLEDMHSLEFFPEGHKTLCDGEPVRGYIE
;
A
#
# COMPACT_ATOMS: atom_id res chain seq x y z
N MET A 1 18.84 -8.48 -10.09
CA MET A 1 18.54 -7.44 -11.11
C MET A 1 17.61 -8.00 -12.15
N LEU A 2 16.51 -7.34 -12.37
CA LEU A 2 15.56 -7.78 -13.41
C LEU A 2 16.05 -7.35 -14.77
N LEU A 3 16.07 -8.29 -15.72
CA LEU A 3 16.30 -7.99 -17.12
C LEU A 3 15.04 -7.35 -17.72
N GLY A 4 15.15 -6.65 -18.84
CA GLY A 4 14.07 -5.84 -19.41
C GLY A 4 12.71 -6.51 -19.48
N GLY A 5 12.63 -7.76 -19.99
CA GLY A 5 11.36 -8.48 -20.09
C GLY A 5 10.76 -8.87 -18.74
N ASP A 6 11.59 -9.20 -17.76
CA ASP A 6 11.15 -9.53 -16.40
C ASP A 6 10.68 -8.28 -15.66
N SER A 7 11.32 -7.14 -15.91
CA SER A 7 10.91 -5.86 -15.37
C SER A 7 9.54 -5.42 -15.90
N GLU A 8 9.28 -5.60 -17.17
CA GLU A 8 7.96 -5.32 -17.76
C GLU A 8 6.87 -6.20 -17.17
N LYS A 9 7.13 -7.49 -16.99
CA LYS A 9 6.17 -8.41 -16.35
C LYS A 9 5.89 -8.01 -14.92
N ALA A 10 6.93 -7.66 -14.16
CA ALA A 10 6.78 -7.22 -12.77
C ALA A 10 5.96 -5.94 -12.70
N GLU A 11 6.20 -4.98 -13.57
CA GLU A 11 5.44 -3.73 -13.64
C GLU A 11 3.98 -3.97 -13.99
N LYS A 12 3.71 -4.82 -14.99
CA LYS A 12 2.33 -5.19 -15.38
C LYS A 12 1.60 -5.86 -14.21
N LEU A 13 2.25 -6.78 -13.53
CA LEU A 13 1.65 -7.47 -12.40
C LEU A 13 1.36 -6.50 -11.25
N ALA A 14 2.29 -5.62 -10.92
CA ALA A 14 2.09 -4.62 -9.88
C ALA A 14 0.94 -3.67 -10.23
N THR A 15 0.87 -3.21 -11.48
CA THR A 15 -0.22 -2.36 -11.98
C THR A 15 -1.56 -3.08 -11.87
N HIS A 16 -1.60 -4.34 -12.26
CA HIS A 16 -2.82 -5.14 -12.20
C HIS A 16 -3.29 -5.34 -10.75
N ARG A 17 -2.39 -5.67 -9.84
CA ARG A 17 -2.70 -5.80 -8.42
C ARG A 17 -3.29 -4.53 -7.85
N LEU A 18 -2.69 -3.39 -8.18
CA LEU A 18 -3.18 -2.10 -7.67
C LEU A 18 -4.56 -1.75 -8.25
N GLN A 19 -4.79 -2.06 -9.52
CA GLN A 19 -6.11 -1.90 -10.14
C GLN A 19 -7.15 -2.77 -9.45
N MET A 20 -6.84 -4.04 -9.20
CA MET A 20 -7.75 -4.95 -8.50
C MET A 20 -8.01 -4.46 -7.07
N ALA A 21 -7.01 -4.03 -6.38
CA ALA A 21 -7.15 -3.47 -5.04
C ALA A 21 -8.05 -2.23 -5.03
N SER A 22 -7.94 -1.38 -6.05
CA SER A 22 -8.77 -0.18 -6.16
C SER A 22 -10.24 -0.50 -6.47
N ILE A 23 -10.49 -1.58 -7.19
CA ILE A 23 -11.85 -2.07 -7.46
C ILE A 23 -12.42 -2.78 -6.24
N ARG A 24 -11.63 -3.56 -5.59
CA ARG A 24 -12.05 -4.40 -4.46
C ARG A 24 -12.50 -3.60 -3.23
N LYS A 25 -11.83 -2.49 -2.95
CA LYS A 25 -12.13 -1.65 -1.76
C LYS A 25 -12.10 -2.44 -0.46
N GLN A 26 -11.10 -3.28 -0.29
CA GLN A 26 -10.95 -4.11 0.89
C GLN A 26 -10.11 -3.40 1.95
N TYR A 27 -10.54 -3.50 3.20
CA TYR A 27 -9.75 -3.03 4.34
C TYR A 27 -8.72 -4.10 4.75
N PRO A 28 -7.60 -3.70 5.37
CA PRO A 28 -6.74 -4.66 6.05
C PRO A 28 -7.54 -5.43 7.10
N HIS A 29 -7.34 -6.74 7.18
CA HIS A 29 -8.15 -7.58 8.04
C HIS A 29 -7.90 -7.25 9.53
N PRO A 30 -8.94 -6.92 10.30
CA PRO A 30 -8.75 -6.48 11.71
C PRO A 30 -8.23 -7.58 12.63
N ALA A 31 -8.38 -8.84 12.27
CA ALA A 31 -7.90 -9.97 13.07
C ALA A 31 -6.49 -10.44 12.68
N HIS A 32 -5.90 -9.90 11.61
CA HIS A 32 -4.53 -10.22 11.23
C HIS A 32 -3.54 -9.40 12.06
N PRO A 33 -2.47 -10.01 12.58
CA PRO A 33 -1.54 -9.31 13.48
C PRO A 33 -0.54 -8.44 12.72
N TYR A 34 -0.99 -7.31 12.20
CA TYR A 34 -0.13 -6.38 11.47
C TYR A 34 0.77 -5.57 12.40
N LYS A 35 2.00 -5.37 11.96
CA LYS A 35 2.96 -4.41 12.52
C LYS A 35 2.93 -3.17 11.64
N ILE A 36 2.39 -2.08 12.14
CA ILE A 36 1.97 -0.95 11.34
C ILE A 36 2.91 0.23 11.48
N GLY A 37 3.40 0.73 10.35
CA GLY A 37 4.02 2.04 10.23
C GLY A 37 3.04 3.01 9.60
N VAL A 38 2.77 4.13 10.26
CA VAL A 38 1.90 5.17 9.71
C VAL A 38 2.76 6.25 9.08
N TYR A 39 2.55 6.51 7.80
CA TYR A 39 3.24 7.57 7.09
C TYR A 39 2.35 8.81 6.99
N ILE A 40 2.87 9.92 7.48
CA ILE A 40 2.20 11.21 7.41
C ILE A 40 3.11 12.19 6.68
N ARG A 41 2.57 12.80 5.63
CA ARG A 41 3.20 13.94 4.99
C ARG A 41 2.31 15.14 5.17
N TYR A 42 2.86 16.19 5.75
CA TYR A 42 2.10 17.38 6.04
C TYR A 42 2.83 18.63 5.58
N PHE A 43 2.07 19.70 5.44
CA PHE A 43 2.57 20.98 5.00
C PHE A 43 2.20 22.05 6.03
N ASN A 44 3.21 22.76 6.49
CA ASN A 44 3.11 23.65 7.66
C ASN A 44 2.24 24.90 7.44
N GLN A 45 1.84 25.20 6.22
CA GLN A 45 0.97 26.34 5.90
C GLN A 45 -0.50 25.97 5.76
N THR A 46 -0.88 24.80 6.24
CA THR A 46 -2.28 24.42 6.25
C THR A 46 -3.05 25.35 7.19
N LYS A 47 -4.24 25.75 6.76
CA LYS A 47 -5.12 26.62 7.54
C LYS A 47 -5.68 25.94 8.79
N HIS A 48 -5.34 24.71 9.03
CA HIS A 48 -5.81 23.91 10.14
C HIS A 48 -4.75 23.80 11.22
N GLU A 49 -4.95 24.49 12.32
CA GLU A 49 -4.12 24.32 13.50
C GLU A 49 -4.19 22.88 13.96
N ASN A 50 -3.05 22.37 14.44
CA ASN A 50 -2.95 21.02 15.00
C ASN A 50 -3.28 19.90 14.01
N TYR A 51 -3.06 20.12 12.71
CA TYR A 51 -3.28 19.11 11.67
C TYR A 51 -2.55 17.80 12.00
N LEU A 52 -1.26 17.90 12.28
CA LEU A 52 -0.43 16.74 12.58
C LEU A 52 -0.90 16.02 13.83
N GLU A 53 -1.15 16.74 14.90
CA GLU A 53 -1.61 16.17 16.18
C GLU A 53 -2.94 15.46 16.04
N LYS A 54 -3.87 16.04 15.27
CA LYS A 54 -5.16 15.43 14.98
C LYS A 54 -5.03 14.13 14.19
N HIS A 55 -4.13 14.10 13.22
CA HIS A 55 -3.88 12.89 12.43
C HIS A 55 -3.24 11.79 13.28
N ILE A 56 -2.27 12.13 14.10
CA ILE A 56 -1.65 11.18 15.01
C ILE A 56 -2.69 10.60 15.97
N ALA A 57 -3.52 11.43 16.55
CA ALA A 57 -4.58 10.99 17.47
C ALA A 57 -5.59 10.09 16.75
N HIS A 58 -6.00 10.47 15.56
CA HIS A 58 -6.96 9.69 14.76
C HIS A 58 -6.42 8.31 14.40
N PHE A 59 -5.19 8.22 13.92
CA PHE A 59 -4.58 6.94 13.57
C PHE A 59 -4.33 6.08 14.81
N THR A 60 -3.90 6.68 15.91
CA THR A 60 -3.70 5.96 17.15
C THR A 60 -5.00 5.32 17.65
N GLU A 61 -6.10 6.07 17.61
CA GLU A 61 -7.41 5.57 18.00
C GLU A 61 -7.89 4.46 17.05
N ALA A 62 -7.81 4.70 15.75
CA ALA A 62 -8.27 3.74 14.74
C ALA A 62 -7.52 2.41 14.82
N ILE A 63 -6.20 2.47 14.95
CA ILE A 63 -5.37 1.26 15.08
C ILE A 63 -5.65 0.56 16.40
N GLY A 64 -5.87 1.31 17.47
CA GLY A 64 -6.19 0.76 18.78
C GLY A 64 -7.52 0.00 18.85
N LEU A 65 -8.41 0.23 17.88
CA LEU A 65 -9.67 -0.53 17.79
C LEU A 65 -9.46 -1.97 17.31
N CYS A 66 -8.31 -2.28 16.75
CA CYS A 66 -7.97 -3.62 16.27
C CYS A 66 -6.97 -4.26 17.23
N PRO A 67 -7.41 -5.18 18.13
CA PRO A 67 -6.54 -5.68 19.21
C PRO A 67 -5.27 -6.38 18.75
N LYS A 68 -5.28 -6.95 17.54
CA LYS A 68 -4.12 -7.65 16.98
C LYS A 68 -3.17 -6.76 16.21
N TRP A 69 -3.55 -5.52 15.94
CA TRP A 69 -2.69 -4.57 15.26
C TRP A 69 -1.72 -3.92 16.25
N THR A 70 -0.47 -3.78 15.84
CA THR A 70 0.56 -3.11 16.63
C THR A 70 1.07 -1.91 15.88
N LEU A 71 0.95 -0.74 16.47
CA LEU A 71 1.56 0.48 15.94
C LEU A 71 3.05 0.47 16.27
N VAL A 72 3.89 0.40 15.23
CA VAL A 72 5.35 0.41 15.39
C VAL A 72 5.85 1.82 15.59
N ASP A 73 5.53 2.72 14.66
CA ASP A 73 5.94 4.11 14.74
C ASP A 73 5.15 4.97 13.75
N PHE A 74 5.23 6.27 13.95
CA PHE A 74 4.84 7.28 12.98
C PHE A 74 6.07 7.75 12.22
N TYR A 75 5.94 7.83 10.90
CA TYR A 75 6.99 8.29 10.00
C TYR A 75 6.49 9.57 9.34
N ILE A 76 7.05 10.70 9.74
CA ILE A 76 6.47 12.01 9.46
C ILE A 76 7.46 12.85 8.66
N ASP A 77 7.07 13.19 7.44
CA ASP A 77 7.82 14.11 6.59
C ASP A 77 7.03 15.39 6.38
N GLU A 78 7.73 16.51 6.40
CA GLU A 78 7.16 17.81 6.09
C GLU A 78 7.49 18.19 4.65
N GLY A 79 6.50 18.64 3.91
CA GLY A 79 6.73 19.11 2.56
C GLY A 79 5.46 19.37 1.77
N GLN A 80 5.53 20.37 0.90
CA GLN A 80 4.41 20.80 0.08
C GLN A 80 4.15 19.88 -1.11
N THR A 81 5.22 19.31 -1.66
CA THR A 81 5.13 18.50 -2.87
C THR A 81 5.18 17.03 -2.56
N ALA A 82 4.83 16.23 -3.55
CA ALA A 82 5.01 14.79 -3.47
C ALA A 82 6.45 14.45 -3.11
N PRO A 83 6.68 13.36 -2.35
CA PRO A 83 8.01 13.03 -1.87
C PRO A 83 8.98 12.74 -3.02
N SER A 84 10.22 13.14 -2.81
CA SER A 84 11.37 12.63 -3.55
C SER A 84 12.30 11.96 -2.55
N MET A 85 13.26 11.18 -3.02
CA MET A 85 14.23 10.55 -2.12
C MET A 85 14.99 11.59 -1.27
N ALA A 86 15.19 12.79 -1.83
CA ALA A 86 15.91 13.86 -1.15
C ALA A 86 15.12 14.55 -0.03
N ASN A 87 13.77 14.58 -0.13
CA ASN A 87 12.94 15.31 0.83
C ASN A 87 12.00 14.44 1.64
N ALA A 88 12.24 13.13 1.65
CA ALA A 88 11.41 12.18 2.36
C ALA A 88 12.24 11.18 3.18
N PRO A 89 13.06 11.68 4.13
CA PRO A 89 13.91 10.79 4.92
C PRO A 89 13.11 9.80 5.76
N GLU A 90 11.94 10.16 6.24
CA GLU A 90 11.11 9.27 7.04
C GLU A 90 10.40 8.21 6.19
N TRP A 91 10.03 8.55 4.95
CA TRP A 91 9.56 7.56 4.00
C TRP A 91 10.64 6.50 3.73
N CYS A 92 11.88 6.94 3.54
CA CYS A 92 13.01 6.03 3.36
C CYS A 92 13.24 5.15 4.59
N ARG A 93 13.17 5.72 5.79
CA ARG A 93 13.28 4.96 7.04
C ARG A 93 12.18 3.90 7.16
N LEU A 94 10.96 4.27 6.81
CA LEU A 94 9.83 3.34 6.81
C LEU A 94 10.06 2.16 5.85
N LEU A 95 10.55 2.44 4.65
CA LEU A 95 10.86 1.38 3.68
C LEU A 95 11.95 0.46 4.20
N ASP A 96 12.98 1.00 4.82
CA ASP A 96 14.04 0.19 5.44
C ASP A 96 13.46 -0.72 6.53
N ASP A 97 12.58 -0.19 7.36
CA ASP A 97 11.91 -0.97 8.41
C ASP A 97 11.00 -2.06 7.82
N CYS A 98 10.39 -1.80 6.66
CA CYS A 98 9.62 -2.83 5.95
C CYS A 98 10.51 -3.97 5.46
N PHE A 99 11.64 -3.64 4.83
CA PHE A 99 12.57 -4.66 4.34
C PHE A 99 13.27 -5.42 5.47
N ASP A 100 13.43 -4.79 6.62
CA ASP A 100 14.00 -5.41 7.83
C ASP A 100 12.99 -6.28 8.61
N GLY A 101 11.74 -6.32 8.16
CA GLY A 101 10.69 -7.09 8.81
C GLY A 101 10.09 -6.44 10.07
N LYS A 102 10.39 -5.19 10.33
CA LYS A 102 9.85 -4.45 11.48
C LYS A 102 8.43 -3.96 11.24
N VAL A 103 8.08 -3.70 9.98
CA VAL A 103 6.77 -3.21 9.54
C VAL A 103 6.28 -4.09 8.41
N ASP A 104 5.02 -4.52 8.47
CA ASP A 104 4.39 -5.30 7.41
C ASP A 104 3.11 -4.66 6.85
N LEU A 105 2.70 -3.53 7.39
CA LEU A 105 1.61 -2.73 6.84
C LEU A 105 1.94 -1.23 6.98
N ILE A 106 1.93 -0.54 5.86
CA ILE A 106 2.02 0.91 5.81
C ILE A 106 0.61 1.47 5.71
N ILE A 107 0.26 2.40 6.58
CA ILE A 107 -1.00 3.14 6.47
C ILE A 107 -0.67 4.59 6.17
N THR A 108 -1.28 5.15 5.14
CA THR A 108 -1.16 6.56 4.80
C THR A 108 -2.49 7.10 4.29
N GLN A 109 -2.71 8.41 4.41
CA GLN A 109 -4.01 8.99 4.12
C GLN A 109 -4.38 8.92 2.63
N LYS A 110 -3.44 9.26 1.75
CA LYS A 110 -3.70 9.35 0.31
C LYS A 110 -2.55 8.83 -0.51
N VAL A 111 -2.85 8.31 -1.68
CA VAL A 111 -1.82 7.92 -2.66
C VAL A 111 -0.89 9.08 -2.98
N SER A 112 -1.42 10.29 -3.09
CA SER A 112 -0.63 11.50 -3.39
C SER A 112 0.42 11.83 -2.32
N ASN A 113 0.32 11.27 -1.13
CA ASN A 113 1.33 11.46 -0.09
C ASN A 113 2.65 10.78 -0.44
N VAL A 114 2.62 9.76 -1.26
CA VAL A 114 3.79 8.94 -1.61
C VAL A 114 4.07 8.87 -3.10
N ALA A 115 3.10 9.21 -3.95
CA ALA A 115 3.27 9.22 -5.39
C ALA A 115 4.07 10.46 -5.82
N ARG A 116 5.17 10.24 -6.53
CA ARG A 116 6.00 11.34 -7.04
C ARG A 116 5.39 11.92 -8.32
N LYS A 117 5.43 13.25 -8.47
CA LYS A 117 4.92 13.93 -9.67
C LYS A 117 5.72 13.56 -10.92
N ASP A 118 7.03 13.46 -10.78
CA ASP A 118 7.95 13.15 -11.88
C ASP A 118 7.97 11.65 -12.23
N ASN A 119 7.51 10.80 -11.33
CA ASN A 119 7.42 9.36 -11.55
C ASN A 119 6.24 8.75 -10.81
N PRO A 120 5.01 8.95 -11.30
CA PRO A 120 3.82 8.46 -10.60
C PRO A 120 3.71 6.92 -10.56
N ARG A 121 4.46 6.23 -11.41
CA ARG A 121 4.48 4.75 -11.45
C ARG A 121 5.36 4.14 -10.38
N GLU A 122 6.23 4.91 -9.76
CA GLU A 122 7.17 4.41 -8.76
C GLU A 122 6.45 3.73 -7.58
N ILE A 123 5.38 4.35 -7.08
CA ILE A 123 4.61 3.77 -5.98
C ILE A 123 3.93 2.46 -6.37
N THR A 124 3.46 2.35 -7.60
CA THR A 124 2.88 1.12 -8.11
C THR A 124 3.92 0.00 -8.13
N PHE A 125 5.08 0.27 -8.67
CA PHE A 125 6.17 -0.71 -8.73
C PHE A 125 6.67 -1.08 -7.33
N LEU A 126 6.82 -0.10 -6.47
CA LEU A 126 7.23 -0.30 -5.07
C LEU A 126 6.22 -1.17 -4.31
N SER A 127 4.93 -0.93 -4.51
CA SER A 127 3.90 -1.75 -3.86
C SER A 127 4.00 -3.22 -4.27
N GLY A 128 4.36 -3.47 -5.51
CA GLY A 128 4.62 -4.82 -6.02
C GLY A 128 5.84 -5.47 -5.37
N ILE A 129 6.92 -4.72 -5.22
CA ILE A 129 8.15 -5.20 -4.57
C ILE A 129 7.84 -5.55 -3.11
N LEU A 130 7.14 -4.69 -2.39
CA LEU A 130 6.77 -4.92 -0.99
C LEU A 130 5.86 -6.14 -0.84
N ALA A 131 4.89 -6.30 -1.73
CA ALA A 131 3.98 -7.44 -1.73
C ALA A 131 4.68 -8.76 -2.05
N SER A 132 5.81 -8.71 -2.71
CA SER A 132 6.57 -9.89 -3.17
C SER A 132 7.64 -10.34 -2.16
N GLN A 133 7.77 -9.67 -1.03
CA GLN A 133 8.71 -10.07 0.02
C GLN A 133 8.30 -11.43 0.62
N GLU A 134 9.25 -12.14 1.22
CA GLU A 134 8.98 -13.39 1.93
C GLU A 134 7.86 -13.19 2.97
N HIS A 135 7.93 -12.08 3.69
CA HIS A 135 6.84 -11.60 4.52
C HIS A 135 6.21 -10.41 3.82
N PRO A 136 5.09 -10.60 3.11
CA PRO A 136 4.50 -9.54 2.30
C PRO A 136 4.18 -8.28 3.12
N VAL A 137 4.54 -7.14 2.55
CA VAL A 137 4.25 -5.84 3.13
C VAL A 137 3.15 -5.16 2.32
N GLY A 138 2.07 -4.76 2.98
CA GLY A 138 0.97 -4.05 2.36
C GLY A 138 1.03 -2.56 2.57
N ILE A 139 0.34 -1.84 1.70
CA ILE A 139 0.07 -0.41 1.87
C ILE A 139 -1.45 -0.23 1.84
N TYR A 140 -1.95 0.52 2.82
CA TYR A 140 -3.35 0.91 2.85
C TYR A 140 -3.47 2.43 2.70
N PHE A 141 -4.14 2.85 1.63
CA PHE A 141 -4.45 4.25 1.35
C PHE A 141 -5.87 4.53 1.83
N VAL A 142 -6.00 5.30 2.90
CA VAL A 142 -7.28 5.46 3.61
C VAL A 142 -8.34 6.15 2.74
N SER A 143 -8.00 7.29 2.15
CA SER A 143 -8.97 8.08 1.38
C SER A 143 -9.50 7.35 0.14
N GLU A 144 -8.62 6.64 -0.55
CA GLU A 144 -9.00 5.88 -1.74
C GLU A 144 -9.54 4.49 -1.40
N ASN A 145 -9.35 4.05 -0.16
CA ASN A 145 -9.67 2.70 0.30
C ASN A 145 -9.02 1.65 -0.60
N ILE A 146 -7.72 1.74 -0.74
CA ILE A 146 -6.92 0.80 -1.53
C ILE A 146 -5.97 0.07 -0.60
N PHE A 147 -6.11 -1.24 -0.53
CA PHE A 147 -5.20 -2.13 0.19
C PHE A 147 -4.44 -2.99 -0.81
N THR A 148 -3.13 -2.80 -0.90
CA THR A 148 -2.31 -3.46 -1.92
C THR A 148 -2.21 -4.98 -1.75
N LEU A 149 -2.49 -5.51 -0.57
CA LEU A 149 -2.56 -6.95 -0.30
C LEU A 149 -4.00 -7.46 -0.24
N ALA A 150 -4.93 -6.81 -0.92
CA ALA A 150 -6.31 -7.29 -0.96
C ALA A 150 -6.34 -8.78 -1.32
N THR A 151 -6.82 -9.60 -0.40
CA THR A 151 -6.70 -11.06 -0.48
C THR A 151 -7.71 -11.73 -1.38
N TYR A 152 -8.69 -10.99 -1.76
CA TYR A 152 -9.82 -11.45 -2.52
C TYR A 152 -9.44 -12.30 -3.75
N TYR A 153 -8.54 -11.79 -4.60
CA TYR A 153 -8.16 -12.60 -5.73
C TYR A 153 -7.17 -13.72 -5.36
N LEU A 154 -6.48 -13.59 -4.24
CA LEU A 154 -5.64 -14.67 -3.73
C LEU A 154 -6.48 -15.82 -3.18
N GLU A 155 -7.56 -15.49 -2.50
CA GLU A 155 -8.54 -16.49 -2.04
C GLU A 155 -9.18 -17.17 -3.23
N ASP A 156 -9.56 -16.42 -4.23
CA ASP A 156 -10.14 -16.93 -5.46
C ASP A 156 -9.15 -17.77 -6.26
N MET A 157 -7.88 -17.41 -6.24
CA MET A 157 -6.82 -18.18 -6.88
C MET A 157 -6.58 -19.55 -6.22
N HIS A 158 -6.90 -19.69 -4.95
CA HIS A 158 -6.86 -20.99 -4.29
C HIS A 158 -7.97 -21.92 -4.77
N SER A 159 -9.00 -21.37 -5.36
CA SER A 159 -10.05 -22.12 -6.01
C SER A 159 -9.81 -22.15 -7.51
N LEU A 160 -8.92 -23.01 -7.95
CA LEU A 160 -8.66 -23.21 -9.38
C LEU A 160 -9.92 -23.57 -10.18
N GLU A 161 -10.91 -24.12 -9.48
CA GLU A 161 -12.22 -24.39 -10.04
C GLU A 161 -12.97 -23.10 -10.38
N PHE A 162 -12.75 -22.07 -9.58
CA PHE A 162 -13.38 -20.77 -9.80
C PHE A 162 -12.70 -20.00 -10.95
N PHE A 163 -11.39 -20.16 -11.10
CA PHE A 163 -10.62 -19.52 -12.16
C PHE A 163 -9.80 -20.52 -12.98
N PRO A 164 -10.39 -21.44 -13.67
CA PRO A 164 -9.60 -22.31 -14.53
C PRO A 164 -8.80 -21.51 -15.58
N GLU A 165 -9.36 -20.41 -16.03
CA GLU A 165 -8.73 -19.46 -16.97
C GLU A 165 -8.42 -18.10 -16.31
N GLY A 166 -8.85 -17.89 -15.07
CA GLY A 166 -8.77 -16.59 -14.41
C GLY A 166 -7.35 -16.08 -14.21
N HIS A 167 -6.41 -16.99 -13.99
CA HIS A 167 -5.01 -16.62 -13.84
C HIS A 167 -4.45 -16.01 -15.12
N LYS A 168 -4.78 -16.56 -16.28
CA LYS A 168 -4.41 -15.98 -17.57
C LYS A 168 -5.06 -14.62 -17.77
N THR A 169 -6.33 -14.52 -17.44
CA THR A 169 -7.08 -13.27 -17.54
C THR A 169 -6.47 -12.18 -16.67
N LEU A 170 -6.07 -12.52 -15.45
CA LEU A 170 -5.38 -11.60 -14.57
C LEU A 170 -4.04 -11.13 -15.14
N CYS A 171 -3.28 -12.06 -15.73
CA CYS A 171 -2.00 -11.74 -16.37
C CYS A 171 -2.15 -10.89 -17.61
N ASP A 172 -3.23 -11.11 -18.35
CA ASP A 172 -3.53 -10.37 -19.58
C ASP A 172 -4.19 -9.01 -19.30
N GLY A 173 -4.51 -8.74 -18.05
CA GLY A 173 -5.14 -7.49 -17.67
C GLY A 173 -6.62 -7.41 -17.97
N GLU A 174 -7.26 -8.50 -18.36
CA GLU A 174 -8.70 -8.55 -18.56
C GLU A 174 -9.42 -8.66 -17.21
N PRO A 175 -10.57 -8.01 -17.06
CA PRO A 175 -11.34 -8.12 -15.84
C PRO A 175 -11.87 -9.53 -15.65
N VAL A 176 -11.69 -10.06 -14.44
CA VAL A 176 -12.23 -11.35 -14.06
C VAL A 176 -13.65 -11.14 -13.58
N ARG A 177 -14.57 -11.89 -14.16
CA ARG A 177 -15.97 -11.86 -13.73
C ARG A 177 -16.07 -12.24 -12.27
N GLY A 178 -16.94 -11.59 -11.54
CA GLY A 178 -17.09 -11.78 -10.12
C GLY A 178 -16.22 -10.87 -9.28
N TYR A 179 -15.17 -10.27 -9.85
CA TYR A 179 -14.41 -9.24 -9.17
C TYR A 179 -15.01 -7.86 -9.34
N ILE A 180 -15.66 -7.65 -10.44
CA ILE A 180 -16.21 -6.36 -10.83
C ILE A 180 -17.67 -6.23 -10.42
N GLU A 181 -18.32 -7.36 -10.29
CA GLU A 181 -19.68 -7.45 -9.82
C GLU A 181 -19.74 -7.42 -8.30
#